data_43d3ed9ba0ded328f97a5992cf5459df
#
_entry.id   43d3ed9ba0ded328f97a5992cf5459df
#
_cell.length_a   1.000
_cell.length_b   1.000
_cell.length_c   1.000
_cell.angle_alpha   90.00
_cell.angle_beta   90.00
_cell.angle_gamma   90.00
#
_symmetry.space_group_name_H-M   'P 1'
#
loop_
_entity.id
_entity.type
_entity.pdbx_description
1 polymer ?
#
loop_
_entity_poly.entity_id
_entity_poly.type
_entity_poly.pdbx_seq_one_letter_code
_entity_poly.pdbx_strand_id
1 'polypeptide(L)' 'MIKARVTVTLKNGVLDPQGKAIEGALSSLAFDGVGHVRQGKVFDIELSGSDRTKAEADLKDMCEKLLANTVIENYSISLD' A
#
# COMPACT_ATOMS: atom_id res chain seq x y z
N MET A 1 -15.87 -16.16 -6.27
CA MET A 1 -14.94 -15.06 -6.57
C MET A 1 -14.16 -14.69 -5.31
N ILE A 2 -12.89 -14.48 -5.45
CA ILE A 2 -12.02 -14.13 -4.31
C ILE A 2 -11.79 -12.62 -4.31
N LYS A 3 -12.01 -11.99 -3.18
CA LYS A 3 -11.74 -10.57 -3.00
C LYS A 3 -10.43 -10.41 -2.24
N ALA A 4 -9.58 -9.55 -2.74
CA ALA A 4 -8.28 -9.30 -2.15
C ALA A 4 -8.01 -7.81 -2.00
N ARG A 5 -7.22 -7.46 -1.00
CA ARG A 5 -6.74 -6.09 -0.82
C ARG A 5 -5.22 -6.11 -0.76
N VAL A 6 -4.61 -5.31 -1.61
CA VAL A 6 -3.16 -5.11 -1.62
C VAL A 6 -2.87 -3.70 -1.12
N THR A 7 -2.03 -3.61 -0.11
CA THR A 7 -1.60 -2.33 0.45
C THR A 7 -0.12 -2.15 0.14
N VAL A 8 0.21 -1.01 -0.46
CA VAL A 8 1.59 -0.68 -0.87
C VAL A 8 2.03 0.58 -0.15
N THR A 9 3.16 0.51 0.53
CA THR A 9 3.73 1.64 1.27
C THR A 9 5.22 1.74 0.98
N LEU A 10 5.79 2.93 1.15
CA LEU A 10 7.22 3.12 1.02
C LEU A 10 7.98 2.43 2.15
N LYS A 11 9.14 1.88 1.84
CA LYS A 11 10.03 1.30 2.84
C LYS A 11 10.51 2.37 3.81
N ASN A 12 10.86 1.93 5.03
CA ASN A 12 11.49 2.83 6.00
C ASN A 12 12.77 3.39 5.41
N GLY A 13 13.01 4.68 5.66
CA GLY A 13 14.18 5.36 5.13
C GLY A 13 14.01 5.95 3.74
N VAL A 14 12.93 5.60 3.03
CA VAL A 14 12.60 6.24 1.75
C VAL A 14 11.76 7.48 2.03
N LEU A 15 12.18 8.62 1.49
CA LEU A 15 11.46 9.88 1.67
C LEU A 15 10.08 9.79 1.01
N ASP A 16 9.06 10.25 1.72
CA ASP A 16 7.70 10.39 1.23
C ASP A 16 7.36 11.88 1.09
N PRO A 17 7.53 12.49 -0.11
CA PRO A 17 7.28 13.91 -0.28
C PRO A 17 5.81 14.28 -0.03
N GLN A 18 4.87 13.39 -0.37
CA GLN A 18 3.44 13.64 -0.14
C GLN A 18 3.10 13.59 1.33
N GLY A 19 3.65 12.62 2.05
CA GLY A 19 3.47 12.53 3.50
C GLY A 19 4.03 13.77 4.21
N LYS A 20 5.18 14.26 3.78
CA LYS A 20 5.78 15.49 4.33
C LYS A 20 4.93 16.70 4.03
N ALA A 21 4.38 16.82 2.83
CA ALA A 21 3.48 17.91 2.48
C ALA A 21 2.21 17.89 3.34
N ILE A 22 1.66 16.70 3.59
CA ILE A 22 0.49 16.55 4.44
C ILE A 22 0.80 16.97 5.88
N GLU A 23 1.97 16.58 6.42
CA GLU A 23 2.41 17.01 7.75
C GLU A 23 2.40 18.55 7.86
N GLY A 24 3.00 19.22 6.87
CA GLY A 24 3.05 20.67 6.84
C GLY A 24 1.66 21.30 6.74
N ALA A 25 0.79 20.76 5.90
CA ALA A 25 -0.57 21.24 5.75
C ALA A 25 -1.38 21.09 7.04
N LEU A 26 -1.26 19.97 7.71
CA LEU A 26 -1.95 19.73 8.98
C LEU A 26 -1.48 20.69 10.07
N SER A 27 -0.18 20.96 10.11
CA SER A 27 0.38 21.96 11.04
C SER A 27 -0.20 23.34 10.76
N SER A 28 -0.29 23.73 9.48
CA SER A 28 -0.90 25.01 9.07
C SER A 28 -2.36 25.11 9.44
N LEU A 29 -3.07 23.98 9.51
CA LEU A 29 -4.48 23.93 9.92
C LEU A 29 -4.65 23.80 11.44
N ALA A 30 -3.58 23.97 12.19
CA ALA A 30 -3.54 23.94 13.64
C ALA A 30 -3.83 22.56 14.27
N PHE A 31 -3.55 21.48 13.53
CA PHE A 31 -3.57 20.16 14.12
C PHE A 31 -2.24 19.88 14.80
N ASP A 32 -2.19 20.12 16.09
CA ASP A 32 -0.98 19.88 16.87
C ASP A 32 -0.82 18.39 17.21
N GLY A 33 0.40 17.96 17.42
CA GLY A 33 0.69 16.60 17.83
C GLY A 33 0.79 15.59 16.68
N VAL A 34 0.69 16.03 15.43
CA VAL A 34 0.93 15.15 14.28
C VAL A 34 2.45 15.03 14.07
N GLY A 35 2.97 13.85 14.33
CA GLY A 35 4.43 13.65 14.25
C GLY A 35 4.88 13.20 12.88
N HIS A 36 4.23 12.19 12.33
CA HIS A 36 4.71 11.53 11.12
C HIS A 36 3.55 11.07 10.26
N VAL A 37 3.59 11.44 8.99
CA VAL A 37 2.56 11.03 8.01
C VAL A 37 3.24 10.28 6.87
N ARG A 38 2.74 9.09 6.57
CA ARG A 38 3.19 8.28 5.45
C ARG A 38 1.98 7.96 4.59
N GLN A 39 2.13 8.11 3.29
CA GLN A 39 1.07 7.83 2.33
C GLN A 39 1.37 6.54 1.59
N GLY A 40 0.33 5.81 1.24
CA GLY A 40 0.45 4.59 0.46
C GLY A 40 -0.71 4.43 -0.50
N LYS A 41 -0.76 3.26 -1.12
CA LYS A 41 -1.80 2.91 -2.09
C LYS A 41 -2.53 1.65 -1.63
N VAL A 42 -3.81 1.56 -1.99
CA VAL A 42 -4.62 0.37 -1.75
C VAL A 42 -5.24 -0.06 -3.07
N PHE A 43 -5.11 -1.33 -3.40
CA PHE A 43 -5.77 -1.93 -4.55
C PHE A 43 -6.78 -2.96 -4.06
N ASP A 44 -8.04 -2.81 -4.46
CA ASP A 44 -9.05 -3.83 -4.24
C ASP A 44 -9.20 -4.63 -5.53
N ILE A 45 -8.97 -5.93 -5.45
CA ILE A 45 -8.89 -6.82 -6.62
C ILE A 45 -9.86 -7.97 -6.43
N GLU A 46 -10.64 -8.26 -7.46
CA GLU A 46 -11.48 -9.46 -7.51
C GLU A 46 -10.88 -10.46 -8.47
N LEU A 47 -10.73 -11.69 -8.01
CA LEU A 47 -10.20 -12.79 -8.81
C LEU A 47 -11.27 -13.85 -9.01
N SER A 48 -11.38 -14.39 -10.22
CA SER A 48 -12.28 -15.50 -10.50
C SER A 48 -11.77 -16.78 -9.85
N GLY A 49 -12.69 -17.70 -9.57
CA GLY A 49 -12.35 -18.98 -8.97
C GLY A 49 -12.44 -18.97 -7.45
N SER A 50 -11.98 -20.06 -6.84
CA SER A 50 -12.06 -20.25 -5.39
C SER A 50 -10.79 -20.84 -4.80
N ASP A 51 -9.73 -21.00 -5.58
CA ASP A 51 -8.45 -21.54 -5.11
C ASP A 51 -7.63 -20.40 -4.48
N ARG A 52 -7.66 -20.34 -3.15
CA ARG A 52 -6.99 -19.27 -2.40
C ARG A 52 -5.46 -19.36 -2.53
N THR A 53 -4.91 -20.56 -2.60
CA THR A 53 -3.46 -20.75 -2.75
C THR A 53 -2.99 -20.17 -4.09
N LYS A 54 -3.72 -20.48 -5.16
CA LYS A 54 -3.41 -19.92 -6.48
C LYS A 54 -3.59 -18.41 -6.49
N ALA A 55 -4.66 -17.92 -5.85
CA ALA A 55 -4.93 -16.49 -5.77
C ALA A 55 -3.79 -15.75 -5.07
N GLU A 56 -3.28 -16.27 -3.96
CA GLU A 56 -2.15 -15.67 -3.25
C GLU A 56 -0.90 -15.63 -4.12
N ALA A 57 -0.60 -16.70 -4.83
CA ALA A 57 0.56 -16.76 -5.73
C ALA A 57 0.43 -15.74 -6.85
N ASP A 58 -0.73 -15.65 -7.46
CA ASP A 58 -0.99 -14.69 -8.54
C ASP A 58 -0.89 -13.25 -8.05
N LEU A 59 -1.44 -12.95 -6.88
CA LEU A 59 -1.39 -11.61 -6.29
C LEU A 59 0.06 -11.20 -5.97
N LYS A 60 0.85 -12.13 -5.46
CA LYS A 60 2.26 -11.87 -5.21
C LYS A 60 3.00 -11.55 -6.49
N ASP A 61 2.75 -12.31 -7.57
CA ASP A 61 3.30 -12.02 -8.88
C ASP A 61 2.88 -10.64 -9.39
N MET A 62 1.60 -10.29 -9.22
CA MET A 62 1.10 -8.97 -9.61
C MET A 62 1.83 -7.85 -8.89
N CYS A 63 2.05 -8.01 -7.59
CA CYS A 63 2.78 -7.03 -6.80
C CYS A 63 4.23 -6.88 -7.28
N GLU A 64 4.91 -8.01 -7.50
CA GLU A 64 6.32 -8.00 -7.92
C GLU A 64 6.51 -7.43 -9.31
N LYS A 65 5.54 -7.65 -10.21
CA LYS A 65 5.68 -7.28 -11.62
C LYS A 65 5.08 -5.92 -11.96
N LEU A 66 4.09 -5.45 -11.18
CA LEU A 66 3.34 -4.25 -11.55
C LEU A 66 2.94 -3.36 -10.38
N LEU A 67 2.31 -3.92 -9.33
CA LEU A 67 1.60 -3.11 -8.35
C LEU A 67 2.54 -2.36 -7.41
N ALA A 68 3.69 -2.91 -7.12
CA ALA A 68 4.67 -2.30 -6.23
C ALA A 68 6.03 -2.19 -6.90
N ASN A 69 6.73 -1.10 -6.61
CA ASN A 69 8.15 -0.99 -6.97
C ASN A 69 8.95 -1.52 -5.77
N THR A 70 9.32 -2.79 -5.81
CA THR A 70 9.92 -3.48 -4.68
C THR A 70 11.30 -2.98 -4.27
N VAL A 71 11.91 -2.12 -5.08
CA VAL A 71 13.15 -1.43 -4.70
C VAL A 71 12.89 -0.45 -3.56
N ILE A 72 11.77 0.26 -3.59
CA ILE A 72 11.46 1.33 -2.65
C ILE A 72 10.17 1.10 -1.86
N GLU A 73 9.37 0.09 -2.21
CA GLU A 73 8.06 -0.15 -1.61
C GLU A 73 7.95 -1.53 -0.99
N ASN A 74 7.16 -1.61 0.08
CA ASN A 74 6.69 -2.86 0.65
C ASN A 74 5.22 -3.05 0.27
N TYR A 75 4.76 -4.28 0.28
CA TYR A 75 3.34 -4.56 0.06
C TYR A 75 2.85 -5.64 1.01
N SER A 76 1.54 -5.64 1.24
CA SER A 76 0.88 -6.70 1.97
C SER A 76 -0.40 -7.11 1.23
N ILE A 77 -0.75 -8.37 1.34
CA ILE A 77 -1.91 -8.96 0.68
C ILE A 77 -2.85 -9.51 1.73
N SER A 78 -4.13 -9.14 1.63
CA SER A 78 -5.19 -9.65 2.49
C SER A 78 -6.28 -10.27 1.64
N LEU A 79 -6.67 -11.51 1.92
CA LEU A 79 -7.78 -12.20 1.25
C LEU A 79 -8.98 -12.27 2.18
N ASP A 80 -10.14 -12.04 1.62
CA ASP A 80 -11.42 -12.24 2.33
C ASP A 80 -11.80 -13.72 2.38
#